data_db4a5f80dc46c6623137de3018fdf677
#
_entry.id   db4a5f80dc46c6623137de3018fdf677
#
_cell.length_a   1.000
_cell.length_b   1.000
_cell.length_c   1.000
_cell.angle_alpha   90.00
_cell.angle_beta   90.00
_cell.angle_gamma   90.00
#
_symmetry.space_group_name_H-M   'P 1'
#
loop_
_entity.id
_entity.type
_entity.pdbx_description
1 polymer ?
#
loop_
_entity_poly.entity_id
_entity_poly.type
_entity_poly.pdbx_seq_one_letter_code
_entity_poly.pdbx_strand_id
1 'polypeptide(L)'
;MSTTERPLLVIPGDDPVQIAGSPRLETLREHFEIRLHDNRPATDDEKIERATGATALINSRGAVTWPGDVLGQLPDLKFISTCGIGTDSIDLAACRELGITVSNIPGRTAPVVAEHAFALMMAISRRTSYFTAAMKRNDWHQILSTSLSGKTLGVIGTGNIGTEMIRLSRAFGMEVIAWSFNPDDDKAQQMGFRYVERDEVFSQSDVVSLHVKLTDDSRHLVAARELSLMSPGSLLVNTARGAVVDTASLVEALDSGHLGGAALDVYENEPLETDHPLTRCEHVVLTPHCADQTPEGNDLLNLGATENAIAFLQGHPQNVVS
;
A
#
# COMPACT_ATOMS: atom_id res chain seq x y z
N MET A 1 42.88 -18.48 -7.28
CA MET A 1 41.45 -18.38 -6.99
C MET A 1 40.95 -17.18 -7.78
N SER A 2 40.17 -17.41 -8.82
CA SER A 2 39.58 -16.31 -9.60
C SER A 2 38.61 -15.55 -8.67
N THR A 3 38.90 -14.31 -8.33
CA THR A 3 37.93 -13.42 -7.71
C THR A 3 36.91 -13.09 -8.79
N THR A 4 35.83 -13.89 -8.89
CA THR A 4 34.67 -13.47 -9.65
C THR A 4 34.20 -12.16 -9.02
N GLU A 5 34.28 -11.05 -9.77
CA GLU A 5 33.74 -9.75 -9.35
C GLU A 5 32.26 -9.96 -8.98
N ARG A 6 31.88 -9.46 -7.82
CA ARG A 6 30.47 -9.50 -7.39
C ARG A 6 29.65 -8.60 -8.30
N PRO A 7 28.46 -9.03 -8.75
CA PRO A 7 27.60 -8.18 -9.58
C PRO A 7 27.20 -6.92 -8.83
N LEU A 8 26.98 -5.83 -9.56
CA LEU A 8 26.57 -4.56 -9.00
C LEU A 8 25.06 -4.56 -8.71
N LEU A 9 24.70 -4.27 -7.47
CA LEU A 9 23.34 -3.99 -7.06
C LEU A 9 23.22 -2.51 -6.68
N VAL A 10 22.24 -1.81 -7.28
CA VAL A 10 22.01 -0.40 -7.02
C VAL A 10 20.70 -0.19 -6.27
N ILE A 11 20.75 0.67 -5.26
CA ILE A 11 19.58 1.24 -4.59
C ILE A 11 19.50 2.69 -5.03
N PRO A 12 18.67 3.02 -6.05
CA PRO A 12 18.76 4.29 -6.78
C PRO A 12 18.20 5.50 -6.03
N GLY A 13 17.49 5.25 -4.92
CA GLY A 13 16.93 6.31 -4.07
C GLY A 13 16.34 5.71 -2.81
N ASP A 14 17.00 5.89 -1.67
CA ASP A 14 16.54 5.43 -0.34
C ASP A 14 15.98 6.60 0.48
N ASP A 15 14.98 7.26 -0.08
CA ASP A 15 14.29 8.40 0.51
C ASP A 15 12.75 8.22 0.47
N PRO A 16 12.08 8.15 1.63
CA PRO A 16 12.64 8.14 2.99
C PRO A 16 13.52 6.92 3.27
N VAL A 17 14.50 7.09 4.15
CA VAL A 17 15.49 6.05 4.48
C VAL A 17 14.81 4.77 4.93
N GLN A 18 15.13 3.66 4.26
CA GLN A 18 14.63 2.33 4.59
C GLN A 18 15.73 1.28 4.68
N ILE A 19 16.62 1.20 3.67
CA ILE A 19 17.66 0.17 3.59
C ILE A 19 18.96 0.66 4.22
N ALA A 20 19.30 1.93 4.09
CA ALA A 20 20.49 2.51 4.71
C ALA A 20 20.45 2.29 6.24
N GLY A 21 21.52 1.71 6.78
CA GLY A 21 21.60 1.35 8.20
C GLY A 21 20.89 0.06 8.59
N SER A 22 20.17 -0.61 7.69
CA SER A 22 19.60 -1.93 7.94
C SER A 22 20.70 -3.00 7.99
N PRO A 23 20.64 -3.97 8.93
CA PRO A 23 21.55 -5.11 8.94
C PRO A 23 21.45 -5.95 7.65
N ARG A 24 20.35 -5.85 6.89
CA ARG A 24 20.17 -6.54 5.61
C ARG A 24 21.11 -6.02 4.52
N LEU A 25 21.58 -4.78 4.63
CA LEU A 25 22.56 -4.21 3.71
C LEU A 25 23.91 -4.94 3.80
N GLU A 26 24.33 -5.34 5.00
CA GLU A 26 25.56 -6.15 5.16
C GLU A 26 25.39 -7.54 4.55
N THR A 27 24.23 -8.17 4.69
CA THR A 27 23.94 -9.44 4.02
C THR A 27 24.02 -9.31 2.50
N LEU A 28 23.49 -8.22 1.93
CA LEU A 28 23.62 -7.96 0.49
C LEU A 28 25.08 -7.77 0.06
N ARG A 29 25.92 -7.10 0.85
CA ARG A 29 27.36 -6.89 0.58
C ARG A 29 28.18 -8.17 0.51
N GLU A 30 27.71 -9.26 1.12
CA GLU A 30 28.34 -10.57 0.98
C GLU A 30 28.23 -11.12 -0.46
N HIS A 31 27.17 -10.73 -1.18
CA HIS A 31 26.80 -11.26 -2.50
C HIS A 31 26.99 -10.27 -3.65
N PHE A 32 26.87 -8.97 -3.38
CA PHE A 32 26.89 -7.90 -4.37
C PHE A 32 27.91 -6.81 -4.02
N GLU A 33 28.40 -6.10 -5.04
CA GLU A 33 28.89 -4.75 -4.88
C GLU A 33 27.65 -3.84 -4.73
N ILE A 34 27.65 -2.92 -3.74
CA ILE A 34 26.47 -2.11 -3.45
C ILE A 34 26.73 -0.64 -3.75
N ARG A 35 25.88 -0.06 -4.58
CA ARG A 35 25.80 1.40 -4.77
C ARG A 35 24.46 1.89 -4.24
N LEU A 36 24.49 2.72 -3.20
CA LEU A 36 23.30 3.26 -2.54
C LEU A 36 23.29 4.79 -2.68
N HIS A 37 22.13 5.32 -3.09
CA HIS A 37 21.85 6.75 -3.14
C HIS A 37 20.78 7.07 -2.09
N ASP A 38 21.04 8.09 -1.27
CA ASP A 38 20.22 8.50 -0.12
C ASP A 38 19.11 9.52 -0.47
N ASN A 39 19.05 9.95 -1.74
CA ASN A 39 18.05 10.86 -2.27
C ASN A 39 17.44 10.31 -3.55
N ARG A 40 16.24 10.77 -3.91
CA ARG A 40 15.57 10.37 -5.16
C ARG A 40 16.23 11.02 -6.37
N PRO A 41 16.38 10.31 -7.50
CA PRO A 41 16.82 10.94 -8.75
C PRO A 41 15.75 11.93 -9.24
N ALA A 42 16.20 13.10 -9.69
CA ALA A 42 15.31 14.18 -10.14
C ALA A 42 14.87 14.02 -11.61
N THR A 43 15.66 13.31 -12.43
CA THR A 43 15.43 13.16 -13.87
C THR A 43 15.64 11.71 -14.32
N ASP A 44 15.17 11.38 -15.52
CA ASP A 44 15.40 10.08 -16.13
C ASP A 44 16.88 9.84 -16.44
N ASP A 45 17.61 10.90 -16.88
CA ASP A 45 19.05 10.82 -17.09
C ASP A 45 19.80 10.45 -15.80
N GLU A 46 19.40 11.03 -14.68
CA GLU A 46 19.98 10.69 -13.37
C GLU A 46 19.67 9.26 -12.94
N LYS A 47 18.43 8.74 -13.24
CA LYS A 47 18.10 7.33 -13.01
C LYS A 47 19.02 6.40 -13.80
N ILE A 48 19.24 6.72 -15.08
CA ILE A 48 20.12 5.95 -15.97
C ILE A 48 21.56 6.00 -15.46
N GLU A 49 22.06 7.18 -15.13
CA GLU A 49 23.42 7.35 -14.59
C GLU A 49 23.64 6.49 -13.35
N ARG A 50 22.73 6.57 -12.37
CA ARG A 50 22.81 5.82 -11.12
C ARG A 50 22.78 4.31 -11.34
N ALA A 51 21.93 3.83 -12.27
CA ALA A 51 21.71 2.43 -12.55
C ALA A 51 22.67 1.83 -13.59
N THR A 52 23.50 2.66 -14.26
CA THR A 52 24.46 2.17 -15.27
C THR A 52 25.41 1.13 -14.69
N GLY A 53 25.52 -0.01 -15.40
CA GLY A 53 26.32 -1.17 -15.02
C GLY A 53 25.66 -2.07 -13.93
N ALA A 54 24.48 -1.72 -13.45
CA ALA A 54 23.77 -2.52 -12.46
C ALA A 54 23.25 -3.83 -13.06
N THR A 55 23.53 -4.95 -12.40
CA THR A 55 22.88 -6.24 -12.68
C THR A 55 21.52 -6.33 -11.97
N ALA A 56 21.41 -5.72 -10.79
CA ALA A 56 20.21 -5.74 -9.97
C ALA A 56 19.88 -4.37 -9.39
N LEU A 57 18.59 -4.10 -9.19
CA LEU A 57 18.09 -2.93 -8.47
C LEU A 57 17.24 -3.37 -7.27
N ILE A 58 17.32 -2.65 -6.17
CA ILE A 58 16.29 -2.63 -5.14
C ILE A 58 15.59 -1.29 -5.17
N ASN A 59 14.32 -1.30 -5.58
CA ASN A 59 13.49 -0.10 -5.62
C ASN A 59 12.83 0.11 -4.26
N SER A 60 13.52 0.82 -3.38
CA SER A 60 13.05 1.15 -2.04
C SER A 60 11.71 1.89 -2.12
N ARG A 61 10.66 1.34 -1.49
CA ARG A 61 9.33 1.94 -1.37
C ARG A 61 8.65 2.37 -2.69
N GLY A 62 9.10 1.85 -3.84
CA GLY A 62 8.64 2.36 -5.12
C GLY A 62 9.02 3.84 -5.38
N ALA A 63 10.03 4.33 -4.67
CA ALA A 63 10.42 5.75 -4.68
C ALA A 63 10.89 6.24 -6.05
N VAL A 64 11.36 5.33 -6.89
CA VAL A 64 11.83 5.63 -8.25
C VAL A 64 10.91 4.93 -9.25
N THR A 65 10.41 5.71 -10.23
CA THR A 65 9.64 5.17 -11.36
C THR A 65 10.56 4.69 -12.46
N TRP A 66 10.25 3.54 -13.05
CA TRP A 66 11.03 2.88 -14.10
C TRP A 66 10.17 2.65 -15.35
N PRO A 67 10.01 3.68 -16.20
CA PRO A 67 9.30 3.53 -17.48
C PRO A 67 10.15 2.76 -18.50
N GLY A 68 9.52 2.20 -19.52
CA GLY A 68 10.17 1.32 -20.48
C GLY A 68 11.33 1.94 -21.26
N ASP A 69 11.26 3.23 -21.58
CA ASP A 69 12.31 3.98 -22.26
C ASP A 69 13.58 4.18 -21.42
N VAL A 70 13.42 4.30 -20.10
CA VAL A 70 14.55 4.32 -19.14
C VAL A 70 15.15 2.91 -18.98
N LEU A 71 14.30 1.89 -18.82
CA LEU A 71 14.73 0.49 -18.68
C LEU A 71 15.51 0.02 -19.92
N GLY A 72 15.08 0.43 -21.12
CA GLY A 72 15.74 0.11 -22.39
C GLY A 72 17.18 0.63 -22.52
N GLN A 73 17.58 1.59 -21.69
CA GLN A 73 18.93 2.15 -21.66
C GLN A 73 19.86 1.46 -20.65
N LEU A 74 19.41 0.41 -19.97
CA LEU A 74 20.13 -0.35 -18.96
C LEU A 74 20.41 -1.79 -19.40
N PRO A 75 21.31 -2.04 -20.37
CA PRO A 75 21.50 -3.37 -20.99
C PRO A 75 22.00 -4.44 -20.01
N ASP A 76 22.68 -4.04 -18.94
CA ASP A 76 23.21 -4.95 -17.93
C ASP A 76 22.19 -5.35 -16.86
N LEU A 77 21.05 -4.63 -16.78
CA LEU A 77 20.02 -4.86 -15.79
C LEU A 77 19.26 -6.16 -16.07
N LYS A 78 19.18 -7.04 -15.07
CA LYS A 78 18.52 -8.36 -15.16
C LYS A 78 17.46 -8.57 -14.09
N PHE A 79 17.52 -7.78 -13.00
CA PHE A 79 16.65 -7.99 -11.86
C PHE A 79 16.26 -6.68 -11.18
N ILE A 80 14.98 -6.60 -10.77
CA ILE A 80 14.47 -5.54 -9.89
C ILE A 80 13.69 -6.19 -8.75
N SER A 81 14.06 -5.90 -7.50
CA SER A 81 13.20 -6.18 -6.33
C SER A 81 12.54 -4.90 -5.85
N THR A 82 11.23 -4.90 -5.69
CA THR A 82 10.58 -3.84 -4.94
C THR A 82 10.70 -4.10 -3.44
N CYS A 83 10.73 -3.05 -2.62
CA CYS A 83 10.48 -3.14 -1.18
C CYS A 83 9.00 -2.86 -0.91
N GLY A 84 8.12 -3.77 -1.31
CA GLY A 84 6.68 -3.64 -1.16
C GLY A 84 5.90 -4.65 -1.99
N ILE A 85 4.57 -4.59 -1.90
CA ILE A 85 3.67 -5.42 -2.71
C ILE A 85 3.44 -4.77 -4.08
N GLY A 86 3.32 -3.43 -4.11
CA GLY A 86 3.03 -2.65 -5.31
C GLY A 86 4.19 -2.65 -6.31
N THR A 87 3.83 -2.67 -7.59
CA THR A 87 4.77 -2.59 -8.71
C THR A 87 4.41 -1.45 -9.66
N ASP A 88 3.55 -0.55 -9.22
CA ASP A 88 2.98 0.54 -10.02
C ASP A 88 4.07 1.50 -10.56
N SER A 89 5.23 1.55 -9.90
CA SER A 89 6.39 2.35 -10.32
C SER A 89 7.26 1.69 -11.40
N ILE A 90 6.94 0.48 -11.87
CA ILE A 90 7.76 -0.28 -12.82
C ILE A 90 6.91 -0.70 -14.02
N ASP A 91 7.39 -0.42 -15.23
CA ASP A 91 6.79 -0.94 -16.45
C ASP A 91 7.09 -2.44 -16.60
N LEU A 92 6.15 -3.27 -16.10
CA LEU A 92 6.29 -4.72 -16.14
C LEU A 92 6.23 -5.28 -17.58
N ALA A 93 5.57 -4.60 -18.51
CA ALA A 93 5.52 -5.05 -19.90
C ALA A 93 6.90 -4.88 -20.56
N ALA A 94 7.51 -3.71 -20.40
CA ALA A 94 8.87 -3.45 -20.86
C ALA A 94 9.88 -4.39 -20.19
N CYS A 95 9.75 -4.67 -18.88
CA CYS A 95 10.61 -5.62 -18.20
C CYS A 95 10.57 -7.03 -18.82
N ARG A 96 9.37 -7.52 -19.20
CA ARG A 96 9.25 -8.82 -19.90
C ARG A 96 9.95 -8.82 -21.26
N GLU A 97 9.76 -7.77 -22.05
CA GLU A 97 10.38 -7.62 -23.36
C GLU A 97 11.92 -7.54 -23.29
N LEU A 98 12.43 -6.88 -22.26
CA LEU A 98 13.87 -6.69 -22.03
C LEU A 98 14.52 -7.88 -21.27
N GLY A 99 13.72 -8.87 -20.83
CA GLY A 99 14.21 -10.00 -20.06
C GLY A 99 14.66 -9.64 -18.63
N ILE A 100 14.05 -8.60 -18.04
CA ILE A 100 14.29 -8.18 -16.66
C ILE A 100 13.28 -8.87 -15.74
N THR A 101 13.76 -9.65 -14.80
CA THR A 101 12.92 -10.29 -13.77
C THR A 101 12.55 -9.26 -12.70
N VAL A 102 11.27 -9.12 -12.38
CA VAL A 102 10.79 -8.26 -11.30
C VAL A 102 10.18 -9.12 -10.20
N SER A 103 10.61 -8.90 -8.96
CA SER A 103 10.05 -9.54 -7.77
C SER A 103 9.49 -8.50 -6.79
N ASN A 104 8.38 -8.86 -6.14
CA ASN A 104 7.78 -8.06 -5.07
C ASN A 104 7.82 -8.81 -3.72
N ILE A 105 7.18 -8.25 -2.67
CA ILE A 105 7.17 -8.84 -1.33
C ILE A 105 5.71 -9.09 -0.91
N PRO A 106 5.10 -10.21 -1.37
CA PRO A 106 3.70 -10.47 -1.06
C PRO A 106 3.52 -10.92 0.41
N GLY A 107 2.56 -10.32 1.10
CA GLY A 107 2.01 -10.82 2.37
C GLY A 107 2.85 -10.56 3.62
N ARG A 108 4.14 -10.26 3.54
CA ARG A 108 5.01 -10.13 4.73
C ARG A 108 4.58 -8.99 5.67
N THR A 109 4.19 -7.86 5.13
CA THR A 109 3.73 -6.70 5.91
C THR A 109 2.21 -6.67 6.11
N ALA A 110 1.48 -7.71 5.71
CA ALA A 110 0.03 -7.72 5.81
C ALA A 110 -0.49 -7.46 7.24
N PRO A 111 0.09 -8.05 8.31
CA PRO A 111 -0.33 -7.74 9.68
C PRO A 111 -0.12 -6.26 10.05
N VAL A 112 1.02 -5.67 9.64
CA VAL A 112 1.38 -4.28 9.94
C VAL A 112 0.44 -3.31 9.23
N VAL A 113 0.19 -3.54 7.94
CA VAL A 113 -0.74 -2.70 7.14
C VAL A 113 -2.18 -2.84 7.63
N ALA A 114 -2.60 -4.04 8.00
CA ALA A 114 -3.95 -4.25 8.56
C ALA A 114 -4.12 -3.60 9.93
N GLU A 115 -3.08 -3.61 10.78
CA GLU A 115 -3.05 -2.88 12.05
C GLU A 115 -3.24 -1.38 11.82
N HIS A 116 -2.54 -0.81 10.83
CA HIS A 116 -2.71 0.60 10.48
C HIS A 116 -4.12 0.90 9.95
N ALA A 117 -4.65 0.07 9.04
CA ALA A 117 -6.02 0.20 8.54
C ALA A 117 -7.05 0.14 9.68
N PHE A 118 -6.86 -0.78 10.63
CA PHE A 118 -7.71 -0.91 11.80
C PHE A 118 -7.59 0.32 12.72
N ALA A 119 -6.37 0.83 12.93
CA ALA A 119 -6.14 2.06 13.70
C ALA A 119 -6.82 3.28 13.05
N LEU A 120 -6.72 3.42 11.72
CA LEU A 120 -7.41 4.44 10.95
C LEU A 120 -8.95 4.33 11.09
N MET A 121 -9.48 3.10 10.98
CA MET A 121 -10.90 2.83 11.21
C MET A 121 -11.35 3.25 12.61
N MET A 122 -10.57 2.96 13.64
CA MET A 122 -10.85 3.39 15.00
C MET A 122 -10.71 4.89 15.17
N ALA A 123 -9.71 5.51 14.54
CA ALA A 123 -9.47 6.95 14.63
C ALA A 123 -10.63 7.76 14.03
N ILE A 124 -11.15 7.35 12.87
CA ILE A 124 -12.27 8.03 12.23
C ILE A 124 -13.60 7.77 12.97
N SER A 125 -13.88 6.53 13.37
CA SER A 125 -15.12 6.18 14.08
C SER A 125 -15.24 6.90 15.43
N ARG A 126 -14.12 7.06 16.16
CA ARG A 126 -14.06 7.70 17.47
C ARG A 126 -13.67 9.18 17.39
N ARG A 127 -13.43 9.71 16.17
CA ARG A 127 -13.04 11.11 15.91
C ARG A 127 -11.82 11.58 16.71
N THR A 128 -10.87 10.67 16.99
CA THR A 128 -9.74 10.96 17.90
C THR A 128 -8.82 12.04 17.36
N SER A 129 -8.57 12.06 16.04
CA SER A 129 -7.76 13.10 15.38
C SER A 129 -8.44 14.49 15.48
N TYR A 130 -9.76 14.55 15.25
CA TYR A 130 -10.54 15.77 15.40
C TYR A 130 -10.48 16.31 16.84
N PHE A 131 -10.78 15.47 17.83
CA PHE A 131 -10.73 15.91 19.24
C PHE A 131 -9.32 16.31 19.67
N THR A 132 -8.29 15.62 19.20
CA THR A 132 -6.89 16.00 19.49
C THR A 132 -6.57 17.38 18.93
N ALA A 133 -7.00 17.67 17.68
CA ALA A 133 -6.80 18.97 17.06
C ALA A 133 -7.58 20.07 17.79
N ALA A 134 -8.84 19.83 18.19
CA ALA A 134 -9.67 20.76 18.96
C ALA A 134 -9.02 21.08 20.31
N MET A 135 -8.63 20.05 21.08
CA MET A 135 -7.98 20.21 22.40
C MET A 135 -6.67 21.02 22.31
N LYS A 136 -5.85 20.81 21.27
CA LYS A 136 -4.62 21.60 21.04
C LYS A 136 -4.89 23.07 20.73
N ARG A 137 -6.12 23.43 20.30
CA ARG A 137 -6.59 24.81 20.11
C ARG A 137 -7.33 25.37 21.31
N ASN A 138 -7.32 24.66 22.47
CA ASN A 138 -8.11 24.97 23.70
C ASN A 138 -9.63 24.95 23.46
N ASP A 139 -10.09 24.18 22.51
CA ASP A 139 -11.50 23.99 22.21
C ASP A 139 -12.01 22.74 22.91
N TRP A 140 -12.77 22.93 24.00
CA TRP A 140 -13.34 21.86 24.82
C TRP A 140 -14.82 21.67 24.46
N HIS A 141 -15.10 20.88 23.45
CA HIS A 141 -16.47 20.50 23.13
C HIS A 141 -16.57 18.99 22.87
N GLN A 142 -17.79 18.47 22.89
CA GLN A 142 -18.08 17.05 22.69
C GLN A 142 -19.08 16.90 21.55
N ILE A 143 -18.76 16.02 20.62
CA ILE A 143 -19.66 15.57 19.55
C ILE A 143 -19.80 14.06 19.61
N LEU A 144 -20.91 13.52 19.12
CA LEU A 144 -21.12 12.09 19.10
C LEU A 144 -20.13 11.40 18.15
N SER A 145 -19.62 10.26 18.59
CA SER A 145 -18.79 9.35 17.81
C SER A 145 -19.48 7.99 17.67
N THR A 146 -19.00 7.15 16.75
CA THR A 146 -19.58 5.85 16.46
C THR A 146 -18.87 4.73 17.22
N SER A 147 -19.62 3.83 17.87
CA SER A 147 -19.08 2.56 18.38
C SER A 147 -19.16 1.51 17.27
N LEU A 148 -18.09 0.75 17.06
CA LEU A 148 -18.01 -0.27 16.02
C LEU A 148 -18.34 -1.68 16.49
N SER A 149 -18.37 -1.95 17.80
CA SER A 149 -18.78 -3.26 18.32
C SER A 149 -20.21 -3.57 17.92
N GLY A 150 -20.45 -4.75 17.36
CA GLY A 150 -21.74 -5.18 16.80
C GLY A 150 -22.12 -4.56 15.47
N LYS A 151 -21.23 -3.73 14.87
CA LYS A 151 -21.40 -3.12 13.56
C LYS A 151 -20.85 -4.02 12.45
N THR A 152 -21.24 -3.73 11.20
CA THR A 152 -20.81 -4.50 10.03
C THR A 152 -19.63 -3.82 9.35
N LEU A 153 -18.52 -4.58 9.18
CA LEU A 153 -17.42 -4.24 8.30
C LEU A 153 -17.62 -4.89 6.93
N GLY A 154 -17.61 -4.10 5.88
CA GLY A 154 -17.49 -4.53 4.50
C GLY A 154 -16.03 -4.54 4.05
N VAL A 155 -15.53 -5.66 3.59
CA VAL A 155 -14.15 -5.80 3.10
C VAL A 155 -14.14 -5.98 1.59
N ILE A 156 -13.52 -5.06 0.88
CA ILE A 156 -13.29 -5.16 -0.57
C ILE A 156 -11.87 -5.69 -0.81
N GLY A 157 -11.79 -6.97 -1.17
CA GLY A 157 -10.52 -7.68 -1.36
C GLY A 157 -10.08 -8.49 -0.15
N THR A 158 -10.09 -9.82 -0.28
CA THR A 158 -9.73 -10.79 0.77
C THR A 158 -8.34 -11.41 0.56
N GLY A 159 -7.40 -10.61 0.04
CA GLY A 159 -5.97 -10.95 0.01
C GLY A 159 -5.36 -10.96 1.41
N ASN A 160 -4.03 -10.97 1.50
CA ASN A 160 -3.33 -11.06 2.78
C ASN A 160 -3.74 -9.96 3.77
N ILE A 161 -3.79 -8.69 3.32
CA ILE A 161 -4.15 -7.56 4.18
C ILE A 161 -5.63 -7.62 4.59
N GLY A 162 -6.54 -7.82 3.62
CA GLY A 162 -7.97 -7.93 3.91
C GLY A 162 -8.30 -9.09 4.86
N THR A 163 -7.58 -10.20 4.75
CA THR A 163 -7.68 -11.35 5.67
C THR A 163 -7.31 -10.95 7.10
N GLU A 164 -6.21 -10.23 7.30
CA GLU A 164 -5.81 -9.73 8.62
C GLU A 164 -6.81 -8.69 9.17
N MET A 165 -7.33 -7.80 8.30
CA MET A 165 -8.36 -6.84 8.70
C MET A 165 -9.65 -7.54 9.16
N ILE A 166 -10.06 -8.62 8.48
CA ILE A 166 -11.19 -9.48 8.90
C ILE A 166 -10.92 -10.06 10.29
N ARG A 167 -9.73 -10.64 10.51
CA ARG A 167 -9.34 -11.24 11.79
C ARG A 167 -9.41 -10.23 12.94
N LEU A 168 -8.84 -9.03 12.76
CA LEU A 168 -8.86 -7.96 13.75
C LEU A 168 -10.28 -7.49 14.05
N SER A 169 -11.09 -7.25 13.03
CA SER A 169 -12.45 -6.72 13.19
C SER A 169 -13.38 -7.73 13.86
N ARG A 170 -13.24 -9.01 13.53
CA ARG A 170 -14.01 -10.08 14.22
C ARG A 170 -13.61 -10.22 15.69
N ALA A 171 -12.31 -10.14 16.00
CA ALA A 171 -11.84 -10.15 17.38
C ALA A 171 -12.35 -8.94 18.18
N PHE A 172 -12.59 -7.81 17.49
CA PHE A 172 -13.20 -6.60 18.07
C PHE A 172 -14.72 -6.71 18.26
N GLY A 173 -15.37 -7.76 17.71
CA GLY A 173 -16.81 -7.99 17.83
C GLY A 173 -17.63 -7.36 16.72
N MET A 174 -17.05 -7.13 15.54
CA MET A 174 -17.78 -6.72 14.34
C MET A 174 -18.27 -7.95 13.55
N GLU A 175 -19.42 -7.80 12.88
CA GLU A 175 -19.82 -8.68 11.80
C GLU A 175 -19.01 -8.33 10.55
N VAL A 176 -18.66 -9.33 9.72
CA VAL A 176 -17.86 -9.09 8.52
C VAL A 176 -18.52 -9.71 7.29
N ILE A 177 -18.72 -8.89 6.27
CA ILE A 177 -19.06 -9.29 4.91
C ILE A 177 -17.96 -8.88 3.96
N ALA A 178 -17.76 -9.60 2.86
CA ALA A 178 -16.68 -9.31 1.94
C ALA A 178 -17.08 -9.52 0.48
N TRP A 179 -16.36 -8.84 -0.39
CA TRP A 179 -16.32 -9.13 -1.82
C TRP A 179 -14.86 -9.21 -2.29
N SER A 180 -14.60 -10.07 -3.26
CA SER A 180 -13.27 -10.23 -3.84
C SER A 180 -13.38 -10.64 -5.30
N PHE A 181 -12.40 -10.24 -6.13
CA PHE A 181 -12.25 -10.78 -7.51
C PHE A 181 -12.04 -12.30 -7.52
N ASN A 182 -11.45 -12.84 -6.46
CA ASN A 182 -11.18 -14.27 -6.30
C ASN A 182 -11.69 -14.71 -4.91
N PRO A 183 -12.98 -15.00 -4.76
CA PRO A 183 -13.54 -15.47 -3.49
C PRO A 183 -13.01 -16.87 -3.13
N ASP A 184 -12.93 -17.14 -1.83
CA ASP A 184 -12.48 -18.41 -1.24
C ASP A 184 -13.44 -18.75 -0.09
N ASP A 185 -14.40 -19.62 -0.39
CA ASP A 185 -15.49 -19.99 0.54
C ASP A 185 -14.97 -20.80 1.74
N ASP A 186 -13.91 -21.60 1.56
CA ASP A 186 -13.28 -22.34 2.66
C ASP A 186 -12.64 -21.37 3.65
N LYS A 187 -11.95 -20.35 3.16
CA LYS A 187 -11.42 -19.25 3.98
C LYS A 187 -12.54 -18.52 4.71
N ALA A 188 -13.64 -18.20 4.01
CA ALA A 188 -14.79 -17.51 4.60
C ALA A 188 -15.37 -18.30 5.76
N GLN A 189 -15.57 -19.61 5.58
CA GLN A 189 -16.05 -20.51 6.62
C GLN A 189 -15.10 -20.60 7.81
N GLN A 190 -13.80 -20.77 7.56
CA GLN A 190 -12.78 -20.89 8.62
C GLN A 190 -12.67 -19.63 9.45
N MET A 191 -12.76 -18.46 8.81
CA MET A 191 -12.62 -17.17 9.48
C MET A 191 -13.94 -16.58 9.99
N GLY A 192 -15.08 -17.20 9.64
CA GLY A 192 -16.40 -16.82 10.10
C GLY A 192 -16.90 -15.50 9.51
N PHE A 193 -16.64 -15.23 8.23
CA PHE A 193 -17.25 -14.16 7.46
C PHE A 193 -18.02 -14.74 6.27
N ARG A 194 -18.73 -13.92 5.51
CA ARG A 194 -19.44 -14.37 4.31
C ARG A 194 -19.12 -13.48 3.11
N TYR A 195 -18.98 -14.08 1.94
CA TYR A 195 -18.99 -13.34 0.70
C TYR A 195 -20.41 -12.92 0.32
N VAL A 196 -20.52 -11.74 -0.25
CA VAL A 196 -21.77 -11.17 -0.78
C VAL A 196 -21.48 -10.48 -2.11
N GLU A 197 -22.54 -10.09 -2.84
CA GLU A 197 -22.37 -9.26 -4.04
C GLU A 197 -21.75 -7.91 -3.68
N ARG A 198 -21.04 -7.32 -4.65
CA ARG A 198 -20.28 -6.06 -4.41
C ARG A 198 -21.19 -4.94 -3.89
N ASP A 199 -22.37 -4.78 -4.48
CA ASP A 199 -23.33 -3.75 -4.07
C ASP A 199 -23.84 -3.99 -2.64
N GLU A 200 -23.97 -5.24 -2.22
CA GLU A 200 -24.37 -5.58 -0.85
C GLU A 200 -23.27 -5.19 0.16
N VAL A 201 -21.98 -5.30 -0.20
CA VAL A 201 -20.91 -4.81 0.68
C VAL A 201 -21.11 -3.33 1.00
N PHE A 202 -21.39 -2.51 -0.02
CA PHE A 202 -21.59 -1.09 0.20
C PHE A 202 -22.88 -0.79 0.97
N SER A 203 -23.99 -1.44 0.62
CA SER A 203 -25.31 -1.12 1.18
C SER A 203 -25.56 -1.67 2.58
N GLN A 204 -24.84 -2.73 3.00
CA GLN A 204 -25.06 -3.39 4.29
C GLN A 204 -23.96 -3.06 5.34
N SER A 205 -22.95 -2.29 4.99
CA SER A 205 -21.83 -2.03 5.89
C SER A 205 -21.93 -0.68 6.58
N ASP A 206 -21.56 -0.64 7.86
CA ASP A 206 -21.32 0.60 8.62
C ASP A 206 -19.94 1.18 8.30
N VAL A 207 -18.99 0.33 7.93
CA VAL A 207 -17.64 0.70 7.49
C VAL A 207 -17.27 -0.14 6.27
N VAL A 208 -16.72 0.48 5.22
CA VAL A 208 -16.12 -0.23 4.08
C VAL A 208 -14.61 -0.03 4.12
N SER A 209 -13.84 -1.13 4.01
CA SER A 209 -12.38 -1.10 3.98
C SER A 209 -11.84 -1.76 2.71
N LEU A 210 -10.93 -1.05 2.02
CA LEU A 210 -10.43 -1.41 0.69
C LEU A 210 -9.05 -2.05 0.77
N HIS A 211 -8.90 -3.25 0.16
CA HIS A 211 -7.68 -4.05 0.18
C HIS A 211 -7.42 -4.74 -1.18
N VAL A 212 -7.81 -4.10 -2.27
CA VAL A 212 -7.57 -4.58 -3.64
C VAL A 212 -6.30 -3.96 -4.24
N LYS A 213 -5.68 -4.66 -5.18
CA LYS A 213 -4.60 -4.08 -6.00
C LYS A 213 -5.20 -3.08 -6.99
N LEU A 214 -4.43 -2.10 -7.40
CA LEU A 214 -4.81 -1.22 -8.51
C LEU A 214 -4.58 -1.96 -9.84
N THR A 215 -5.64 -2.10 -10.61
CA THR A 215 -5.70 -2.63 -11.97
C THR A 215 -6.72 -1.82 -12.75
N ASP A 216 -6.85 -2.04 -14.05
CA ASP A 216 -7.90 -1.39 -14.84
C ASP A 216 -9.30 -1.70 -14.29
N ASP A 217 -9.53 -2.93 -13.80
CA ASP A 217 -10.82 -3.34 -13.22
C ASP A 217 -11.10 -2.75 -11.82
N SER A 218 -10.08 -2.32 -11.10
CA SER A 218 -10.22 -1.75 -9.75
C SER A 218 -10.01 -0.24 -9.71
N ARG A 219 -9.61 0.39 -10.80
CA ARG A 219 -9.55 1.84 -10.91
C ARG A 219 -10.93 2.43 -10.77
N HIS A 220 -11.09 3.38 -9.83
CA HIS A 220 -12.38 3.99 -9.48
C HIS A 220 -13.50 2.95 -9.21
N LEU A 221 -13.11 1.80 -8.64
CA LEU A 221 -14.05 0.77 -8.21
C LEU A 221 -15.05 1.33 -7.18
N VAL A 222 -14.65 2.36 -6.45
CA VAL A 222 -15.49 3.14 -5.55
C VAL A 222 -15.64 4.55 -6.11
N ALA A 223 -16.77 4.81 -6.76
CA ALA A 223 -17.13 6.09 -7.35
C ALA A 223 -18.49 6.57 -6.81
N ALA A 224 -19.08 7.59 -7.42
CA ALA A 224 -20.34 8.20 -6.97
C ALA A 224 -21.46 7.16 -6.75
N ARG A 225 -21.53 6.14 -7.61
CA ARG A 225 -22.55 5.08 -7.50
C ARG A 225 -22.36 4.26 -6.22
N GLU A 226 -21.16 3.73 -6.00
CA GLU A 226 -20.84 2.89 -4.83
C GLU A 226 -20.97 3.70 -3.54
N LEU A 227 -20.47 4.94 -3.53
CA LEU A 227 -20.64 5.84 -2.40
C LEU A 227 -22.12 6.13 -2.08
N SER A 228 -22.96 6.27 -3.10
CA SER A 228 -24.40 6.47 -2.91
C SER A 228 -25.14 5.23 -2.39
N LEU A 229 -24.61 4.03 -2.57
CA LEU A 229 -25.15 2.80 -1.99
C LEU A 229 -24.85 2.70 -0.49
N MET A 230 -23.79 3.33 -0.01
CA MET A 230 -23.43 3.31 1.39
C MET A 230 -24.52 3.99 2.25
N SER A 231 -24.76 3.45 3.43
CA SER A 231 -25.73 4.03 4.34
C SER A 231 -25.29 5.43 4.83
N PRO A 232 -26.22 6.38 5.01
CA PRO A 232 -25.89 7.69 5.58
C PRO A 232 -25.13 7.55 6.90
N GLY A 233 -24.01 8.24 7.03
CA GLY A 233 -23.16 8.22 8.20
C GLY A 233 -22.18 7.06 8.26
N SER A 234 -22.12 6.17 7.26
CA SER A 234 -21.11 5.13 7.15
C SER A 234 -19.70 5.67 6.87
N LEU A 235 -18.68 4.85 7.04
CA LEU A 235 -17.27 5.22 6.98
C LEU A 235 -16.55 4.47 5.85
N LEU A 236 -15.56 5.12 5.23
CA LEU A 236 -14.68 4.52 4.23
C LEU A 236 -13.23 4.50 4.75
N VAL A 237 -12.53 3.37 4.58
CA VAL A 237 -11.11 3.22 4.89
C VAL A 237 -10.36 2.76 3.63
N ASN A 238 -9.30 3.48 3.25
CA ASN A 238 -8.47 3.11 2.11
C ASN A 238 -6.98 3.13 2.48
N THR A 239 -6.38 1.94 2.57
CA THR A 239 -4.94 1.70 2.69
C THR A 239 -4.42 0.87 1.51
N ALA A 240 -5.18 0.79 0.42
CA ALA A 240 -4.84 0.03 -0.78
C ALA A 240 -4.09 0.89 -1.79
N ARG A 241 -4.82 1.61 -2.66
CA ARG A 241 -4.31 2.61 -3.61
C ARG A 241 -5.32 3.74 -3.75
N GLY A 242 -4.84 4.97 -3.90
CA GLY A 242 -5.69 6.15 -4.03
C GLY A 242 -6.68 6.04 -5.18
N ALA A 243 -6.19 5.69 -6.37
CA ALA A 243 -6.99 5.55 -7.58
C ALA A 243 -8.02 4.39 -7.60
N VAL A 244 -8.15 3.62 -6.51
CA VAL A 244 -9.30 2.71 -6.31
C VAL A 244 -10.58 3.50 -5.99
N VAL A 245 -10.43 4.70 -5.44
CA VAL A 245 -11.52 5.61 -5.13
C VAL A 245 -11.47 6.82 -6.07
N ASP A 246 -12.59 7.18 -6.67
CA ASP A 246 -12.73 8.47 -7.34
C ASP A 246 -12.76 9.58 -6.28
N THR A 247 -11.68 10.36 -6.22
CA THR A 247 -11.48 11.35 -5.16
C THR A 247 -12.54 12.46 -5.21
N ALA A 248 -12.98 12.88 -6.41
CA ALA A 248 -13.98 13.93 -6.55
C ALA A 248 -15.33 13.48 -5.97
N SER A 249 -15.76 12.28 -6.29
CA SER A 249 -16.98 11.67 -5.74
C SER A 249 -16.91 11.48 -4.23
N LEU A 250 -15.74 11.10 -3.69
CA LEU A 250 -15.54 10.98 -2.24
C LEU A 250 -15.70 12.32 -1.54
N VAL A 251 -15.08 13.39 -2.08
CA VAL A 251 -15.22 14.75 -1.53
C VAL A 251 -16.68 15.18 -1.53
N GLU A 252 -17.43 14.96 -2.62
CA GLU A 252 -18.85 15.30 -2.70
C GLU A 252 -19.69 14.54 -1.65
N ALA A 253 -19.42 13.24 -1.47
CA ALA A 253 -20.11 12.41 -0.47
C ALA A 253 -19.81 12.85 0.98
N LEU A 254 -18.61 13.36 1.24
CA LEU A 254 -18.21 13.91 2.54
C LEU A 254 -18.84 15.30 2.77
N ASP A 255 -18.77 16.19 1.79
CA ASP A 255 -19.27 17.56 1.87
C ASP A 255 -20.79 17.60 2.00
N SER A 256 -21.49 16.67 1.33
CA SER A 256 -22.95 16.52 1.49
C SER A 256 -23.37 15.96 2.85
N GLY A 257 -22.41 15.42 3.64
CA GLY A 257 -22.69 14.73 4.90
C GLY A 257 -23.31 13.34 4.71
N HIS A 258 -23.32 12.80 3.48
CA HIS A 258 -23.80 11.43 3.23
C HIS A 258 -22.89 10.42 3.92
N LEU A 259 -21.58 10.52 3.71
CA LEU A 259 -20.61 9.75 4.49
C LEU A 259 -20.32 10.41 5.84
N GLY A 260 -20.24 9.61 6.89
CA GLY A 260 -19.85 10.05 8.23
C GLY A 260 -18.36 10.37 8.35
N GLY A 261 -17.54 9.90 7.40
CA GLY A 261 -16.12 10.18 7.32
C GLY A 261 -15.33 9.20 6.46
N ALA A 262 -14.08 9.55 6.21
CA ALA A 262 -13.11 8.68 5.53
C ALA A 262 -11.75 8.65 6.25
N ALA A 263 -11.04 7.55 6.13
CA ALA A 263 -9.68 7.40 6.62
C ALA A 263 -8.78 6.87 5.51
N LEU A 264 -7.79 7.67 5.11
CA LEU A 264 -7.01 7.45 3.90
C LEU A 264 -5.51 7.47 4.22
N ASP A 265 -4.80 6.45 3.76
CA ASP A 265 -3.33 6.41 3.78
C ASP A 265 -2.74 6.62 2.39
N VAL A 266 -3.58 6.59 1.34
CA VAL A 266 -3.16 6.62 -0.07
C VAL A 266 -4.03 7.59 -0.88
N TYR A 267 -3.45 8.18 -1.93
CA TYR A 267 -4.07 9.23 -2.73
C TYR A 267 -3.85 8.97 -4.22
N GLU A 268 -4.71 9.55 -5.08
CA GLU A 268 -4.54 9.40 -6.54
C GLU A 268 -3.21 10.00 -7.02
N ASN A 269 -2.85 11.16 -6.45
CA ASN A 269 -1.55 11.79 -6.65
C ASN A 269 -0.81 11.85 -5.31
N GLU A 270 0.41 11.40 -5.27
CA GLU A 270 1.28 11.40 -4.08
C GLU A 270 2.61 12.10 -4.41
N PRO A 271 3.04 13.08 -3.59
CA PRO A 271 2.41 13.61 -2.37
C PRO A 271 1.08 14.33 -2.61
N LEU A 272 0.18 14.28 -1.60
CA LEU A 272 -1.08 15.03 -1.65
C LEU A 272 -0.81 16.53 -1.76
N GLU A 273 -1.52 17.21 -2.65
CA GLU A 273 -1.39 18.65 -2.87
C GLU A 273 -1.77 19.45 -1.61
N THR A 274 -1.05 20.56 -1.37
CA THR A 274 -1.20 21.37 -0.13
C THR A 274 -2.65 21.87 0.09
N ASP A 275 -3.35 22.24 -1.00
CA ASP A 275 -4.71 22.79 -0.95
C ASP A 275 -5.79 21.77 -1.33
N HIS A 276 -5.44 20.47 -1.30
CA HIS A 276 -6.36 19.42 -1.69
C HIS A 276 -7.64 19.45 -0.85
N PRO A 277 -8.85 19.29 -1.44
CA PRO A 277 -10.13 19.37 -0.71
C PRO A 277 -10.21 18.49 0.54
N LEU A 278 -9.67 17.27 0.49
CA LEU A 278 -9.62 16.35 1.63
C LEU A 278 -8.93 16.95 2.87
N THR A 279 -7.96 17.86 2.70
CA THR A 279 -7.27 18.49 3.83
C THR A 279 -8.15 19.48 4.62
N ARG A 280 -9.28 19.87 4.05
CA ARG A 280 -10.27 20.80 4.67
C ARG A 280 -11.47 20.07 5.27
N CYS A 281 -11.63 18.78 4.97
CA CYS A 281 -12.73 17.97 5.51
C CYS A 281 -12.47 17.60 6.97
N GLU A 282 -13.30 18.08 7.90
CA GLU A 282 -13.14 17.79 9.35
C GLU A 282 -13.36 16.30 9.70
N HIS A 283 -14.07 15.58 8.83
CA HIS A 283 -14.45 14.18 9.03
C HIS A 283 -13.53 13.21 8.25
N VAL A 284 -12.25 13.58 8.11
CA VAL A 284 -11.26 12.75 7.42
C VAL A 284 -10.03 12.56 8.31
N VAL A 285 -9.49 11.36 8.29
CA VAL A 285 -8.17 11.02 8.88
C VAL A 285 -7.22 10.73 7.73
N LEU A 286 -6.10 11.44 7.68
CA LEU A 286 -5.12 11.35 6.59
C LEU A 286 -3.77 10.93 7.14
N THR A 287 -3.11 9.97 6.47
CA THR A 287 -1.73 9.58 6.75
C THR A 287 -0.94 9.51 5.42
N PRO A 288 0.38 9.76 5.40
CA PRO A 288 1.14 9.99 4.18
C PRO A 288 1.72 8.69 3.60
N HIS A 289 0.87 7.71 3.25
CA HIS A 289 1.26 6.39 2.71
C HIS A 289 2.33 5.72 3.59
N CYS A 290 1.98 5.53 4.86
CA CYS A 290 2.90 5.05 5.88
C CYS A 290 2.41 3.80 6.62
N ALA A 291 1.45 3.07 6.07
CA ALA A 291 0.85 1.90 6.71
C ALA A 291 1.86 0.80 7.11
N ASP A 292 2.98 0.69 6.42
CA ASP A 292 4.06 -0.26 6.72
C ASP A 292 5.27 0.38 7.43
N GLN A 293 5.20 1.68 7.76
CA GLN A 293 6.30 2.45 8.33
C GLN A 293 6.46 2.22 9.83
N THR A 294 6.86 1.01 10.17
CA THR A 294 7.31 0.63 11.51
C THR A 294 8.70 -0.02 11.42
N PRO A 295 9.48 -0.08 12.49
CA PRO A 295 10.75 -0.81 12.49
C PRO A 295 10.58 -2.26 12.03
N GLU A 296 9.51 -2.93 12.46
CA GLU A 296 9.17 -4.30 12.10
C GLU A 296 8.78 -4.41 10.61
N GLY A 297 7.94 -3.51 10.13
CA GLY A 297 7.53 -3.44 8.72
C GLY A 297 8.73 -3.23 7.80
N ASN A 298 9.59 -2.29 8.14
CA ASN A 298 10.82 -2.00 7.39
C ASN A 298 11.78 -3.20 7.37
N ASP A 299 11.98 -3.90 8.51
CA ASP A 299 12.84 -5.11 8.52
C ASP A 299 12.24 -6.24 7.67
N LEU A 300 10.92 -6.46 7.71
CA LEU A 300 10.24 -7.45 6.87
C LEU A 300 10.39 -7.14 5.38
N LEU A 301 10.28 -5.87 4.98
CA LEU A 301 10.47 -5.45 3.59
C LEU A 301 11.93 -5.61 3.15
N ASN A 302 12.87 -5.14 3.96
CA ASN A 302 14.30 -5.26 3.67
C ASN A 302 14.75 -6.71 3.60
N LEU A 303 14.25 -7.57 4.51
CA LEU A 303 14.49 -9.01 4.47
C LEU A 303 13.98 -9.62 3.16
N GLY A 304 12.73 -9.32 2.78
CA GLY A 304 12.13 -9.84 1.56
C GLY A 304 12.88 -9.41 0.29
N ALA A 305 13.26 -8.13 0.19
CA ALA A 305 14.03 -7.63 -0.94
C ALA A 305 15.42 -8.27 -1.02
N THR A 306 16.07 -8.47 0.12
CA THR A 306 17.37 -9.16 0.22
C THR A 306 17.26 -10.62 -0.23
N GLU A 307 16.27 -11.36 0.27
CA GLU A 307 16.04 -12.76 -0.12
C GLU A 307 15.72 -12.88 -1.61
N ASN A 308 14.92 -11.99 -2.18
CA ASN A 308 14.61 -11.96 -3.60
C ASN A 308 15.89 -11.75 -4.45
N ALA A 309 16.74 -10.79 -4.07
CA ALA A 309 17.97 -10.49 -4.78
C ALA A 309 18.97 -11.67 -4.72
N ILE A 310 19.12 -12.31 -3.57
CA ILE A 310 20.01 -13.48 -3.40
C ILE A 310 19.44 -14.68 -4.17
N ALA A 311 18.15 -14.94 -4.12
CA ALA A 311 17.50 -16.02 -4.85
C ALA A 311 17.65 -15.86 -6.37
N PHE A 312 17.52 -14.61 -6.88
CA PHE A 312 17.81 -14.31 -8.28
C PHE A 312 19.26 -14.66 -8.64
N LEU A 313 20.25 -14.22 -7.84
CA LEU A 313 21.66 -14.49 -8.09
C LEU A 313 21.98 -16.00 -8.11
N GLN A 314 21.25 -16.77 -7.32
CA GLN A 314 21.37 -18.23 -7.25
C GLN A 314 20.64 -18.96 -8.42
N GLY A 315 19.98 -18.24 -9.31
CA GLY A 315 19.23 -18.79 -10.43
C GLY A 315 17.83 -19.34 -10.07
N HIS A 316 17.31 -19.01 -8.91
CA HIS A 316 16.00 -19.43 -8.40
C HIS A 316 15.14 -18.23 -7.98
N PRO A 317 14.83 -17.29 -8.90
CA PRO A 317 14.06 -16.09 -8.55
C PRO A 317 12.71 -16.48 -7.95
N GLN A 318 12.31 -15.77 -6.91
CA GLN A 318 11.07 -15.99 -6.17
C GLN A 318 10.18 -14.73 -6.21
N ASN A 319 8.88 -14.88 -5.93
CA ASN A 319 7.91 -13.79 -5.91
C ASN A 319 7.90 -12.96 -7.22
N VAL A 320 8.12 -13.63 -8.35
CA VAL A 320 8.22 -13.02 -9.67
C VAL A 320 6.84 -12.52 -10.12
N VAL A 321 6.81 -11.30 -10.66
CA VAL A 321 5.59 -10.61 -11.13
C VAL A 321 5.69 -10.09 -12.57
N SER A 322 6.88 -10.15 -13.19
CA SER A 322 7.08 -9.79 -14.61
C SER A 322 6.87 -10.96 -15.55
#